data_18a46f6135913d25cef3ae9718984878
#
_entry.id   18a46f6135913d25cef3ae9718984878
#
_cell.length_a   1.000
_cell.length_b   1.000
_cell.length_c   1.000
_cell.angle_alpha   90.00
_cell.angle_beta   90.00
_cell.angle_gamma   90.00
#
_symmetry.space_group_name_H-M   'P 1'
#
loop_
_entity.id
_entity.type
_entity.pdbx_description
1 polymer ?
#
loop_
_entity_poly.entity_id
_entity_poly.type
_entity_poly.pdbx_seq_one_letter_code
_entity_poly.pdbx_strand_id
1 'polypeptide(L)'
;MKVLQLGPYPPPHGGVQSNLVAIRTFLRRQGIPCAVINITRHCNPGSDDVYYPRSAVGLMLLLMRLDYDIIHLHIGGKLSQRLLCLALVCTLLHGSKSVMTFHSGGYPSSPEAEAIGPNSFAGLVLRRFDALIAVNPEIVSFFQRLGVSAQQIHLIYPHSFLSEEQPSSALPEPLASFFAAHDPVLISVGLLEREYDLSLQIEALGQILQKFHTAGLVLIGSGSLEQDLRDNIRSRPYAEHILLCGDVPHTATMQAISRAHVMLRTTLYDGDAVSVREALHLGTPVIASDNGMRPVGVQLVPKSELAALLNAINGALANLTPRKAACGNDDINLQAVLDVYRKSTAGERS
;
A
#
# COMPACT_ATOMS: atom_id res chain seq x y z
N MET A 1 -16.34 10.13 19.96
CA MET A 1 -16.07 10.27 18.51
C MET A 1 -16.35 8.93 17.84
N LYS A 2 -17.12 8.93 16.75
CA LYS A 2 -17.45 7.77 15.91
C LYS A 2 -16.91 8.04 14.51
N VAL A 3 -16.31 7.06 13.87
CA VAL A 3 -15.67 7.21 12.56
C VAL A 3 -16.35 6.30 11.53
N LEU A 4 -16.65 6.85 10.35
CA LEU A 4 -17.12 6.10 9.20
C LEU A 4 -16.05 6.18 8.11
N GLN A 5 -15.45 5.06 7.74
CA GLN A 5 -14.53 4.98 6.62
C GLN A 5 -15.26 4.57 5.34
N LEU A 6 -14.95 5.22 4.23
CA LEU A 6 -15.41 4.87 2.88
C LEU A 6 -14.20 4.48 2.04
N GLY A 7 -14.18 3.29 1.50
CA GLY A 7 -13.05 2.85 0.68
C GLY A 7 -13.16 1.40 0.26
N PRO A 8 -12.16 0.89 -0.47
CA PRO A 8 -12.07 -0.53 -0.76
C PRO A 8 -11.80 -1.32 0.52
N TYR A 9 -12.59 -2.35 0.78
CA TYR A 9 -12.41 -3.27 1.91
C TYR A 9 -12.05 -4.68 1.38
N PRO A 10 -11.09 -5.37 2.03
CA PRO A 10 -10.67 -6.70 1.56
C PRO A 10 -11.82 -7.73 1.55
N PRO A 11 -11.75 -8.79 0.71
CA PRO A 11 -10.82 -8.99 -0.39
C PRO A 11 -11.16 -8.16 -1.64
N PRO A 12 -10.22 -7.95 -2.59
CA PRO A 12 -8.82 -8.37 -2.58
C PRO A 12 -7.97 -7.54 -1.62
N HIS A 13 -6.77 -8.02 -1.28
CA HIS A 13 -5.82 -7.29 -0.46
C HIS A 13 -4.97 -6.36 -1.32
N GLY A 14 -4.79 -5.11 -0.89
CA GLY A 14 -3.97 -4.09 -1.53
C GLY A 14 -3.63 -2.99 -0.53
N GLY A 15 -2.72 -2.08 -0.89
CA GLY A 15 -2.21 -1.06 0.03
C GLY A 15 -3.30 -0.16 0.64
N VAL A 16 -4.31 0.23 -0.14
CA VAL A 16 -5.44 1.04 0.36
C VAL A 16 -6.28 0.26 1.36
N GLN A 17 -6.61 -1.00 1.03
CA GLN A 17 -7.39 -1.90 1.88
C GLN A 17 -6.68 -2.16 3.21
N SER A 18 -5.38 -2.49 3.15
CA SER A 18 -4.57 -2.75 4.34
C SER A 18 -4.50 -1.52 5.26
N ASN A 19 -4.28 -0.32 4.70
CA ASN A 19 -4.27 0.91 5.49
C ASN A 19 -5.64 1.21 6.13
N LEU A 20 -6.74 1.03 5.39
CA LEU A 20 -8.10 1.23 5.91
C LEU A 20 -8.39 0.25 7.07
N VAL A 21 -8.03 -1.03 6.92
CA VAL A 21 -8.20 -2.04 7.97
C VAL A 21 -7.33 -1.72 9.18
N ALA A 22 -6.09 -1.29 8.98
CA ALA A 22 -5.18 -0.91 10.06
C ALA A 22 -5.74 0.26 10.89
N ILE A 23 -6.22 1.33 10.24
CA ILE A 23 -6.88 2.45 10.91
C ILE A 23 -8.11 1.98 11.70
N ARG A 24 -8.99 1.17 11.08
CA ARG A 24 -10.18 0.63 11.76
C ARG A 24 -9.82 -0.16 13.00
N THR A 25 -8.87 -1.06 12.91
CA THR A 25 -8.44 -1.91 14.02
C THR A 25 -7.82 -1.09 15.15
N PHE A 26 -6.94 -0.15 14.81
CA PHE A 26 -6.35 0.77 15.77
C PHE A 26 -7.41 1.58 16.53
N LEU A 27 -8.37 2.18 15.82
CA LEU A 27 -9.44 2.95 16.43
C LEU A 27 -10.29 2.10 17.39
N ARG A 28 -10.65 0.87 16.98
CA ARG A 28 -11.41 -0.06 17.82
C ARG A 28 -10.65 -0.48 19.08
N ARG A 29 -9.33 -0.67 18.99
CA ARG A 29 -8.46 -0.89 20.17
C ARG A 29 -8.46 0.29 21.13
N GLN A 30 -8.59 1.50 20.61
CA GLN A 30 -8.72 2.73 21.40
C GLN A 30 -10.15 2.97 21.92
N GLY A 31 -11.08 2.01 21.75
CA GLY A 31 -12.47 2.15 22.15
C GLY A 31 -13.29 3.12 21.28
N ILE A 32 -12.79 3.47 20.08
CA ILE A 32 -13.45 4.37 19.15
C ILE A 32 -14.25 3.55 18.14
N PRO A 33 -15.59 3.65 18.09
CA PRO A 33 -16.40 2.98 17.09
C PRO A 33 -15.98 3.39 15.68
N CYS A 34 -15.73 2.40 14.83
CA CYS A 34 -15.33 2.61 13.45
C CYS A 34 -16.06 1.63 12.52
N ALA A 35 -16.96 2.17 11.71
CA ALA A 35 -17.67 1.45 10.66
C ALA A 35 -17.02 1.68 9.29
N VAL A 36 -17.33 0.81 8.34
CA VAL A 36 -16.81 0.89 6.96
C VAL A 36 -17.94 0.76 5.95
N ILE A 37 -17.96 1.61 4.94
CA ILE A 37 -18.74 1.39 3.72
C ILE A 37 -17.76 0.99 2.61
N ASN A 38 -17.87 -0.26 2.15
CA ASN A 38 -17.10 -0.71 1.01
C ASN A 38 -17.70 -0.16 -0.30
N ILE A 39 -16.90 0.61 -1.03
CA ILE A 39 -17.30 1.22 -2.30
C ILE A 39 -16.91 0.39 -3.53
N THR A 40 -16.37 -0.82 -3.34
CA THR A 40 -16.04 -1.75 -4.42
C THR A 40 -17.17 -2.76 -4.65
N ARG A 41 -17.06 -3.53 -5.73
CA ARG A 41 -18.05 -4.57 -6.07
C ARG A 41 -17.87 -5.88 -5.28
N HIS A 42 -16.73 -6.05 -4.62
CA HIS A 42 -16.45 -7.24 -3.83
C HIS A 42 -17.22 -7.18 -2.52
N CYS A 43 -17.94 -8.25 -2.21
CA CYS A 43 -18.74 -8.37 -1.00
C CYS A 43 -18.25 -9.58 -0.21
N ASN A 44 -17.88 -9.35 1.05
CA ASN A 44 -17.57 -10.41 2.00
C ASN A 44 -18.38 -10.16 3.29
N PRO A 45 -19.60 -10.69 3.40
CA PRO A 45 -20.50 -10.43 4.52
C PRO A 45 -20.08 -11.27 5.74
N GLY A 46 -19.06 -10.88 6.45
CA GLY A 46 -18.57 -11.59 7.64
C GLY A 46 -17.95 -10.69 8.69
N SER A 47 -17.88 -9.40 8.42
CA SER A 47 -17.28 -8.44 9.36
C SER A 47 -18.35 -7.53 9.94
N ASP A 48 -18.38 -7.39 11.26
CA ASP A 48 -19.26 -6.46 11.97
C ASP A 48 -18.99 -5.00 11.55
N ASP A 49 -20.06 -4.23 11.34
CA ASP A 49 -20.00 -2.82 10.93
C ASP A 49 -19.29 -2.56 9.59
N VAL A 50 -19.35 -3.51 8.65
CA VAL A 50 -18.95 -3.32 7.25
C VAL A 50 -20.17 -3.43 6.35
N TYR A 51 -20.45 -2.36 5.61
CA TYR A 51 -21.64 -2.20 4.78
C TYR A 51 -21.28 -2.28 3.30
N TYR A 52 -22.12 -2.95 2.52
CA TYR A 52 -21.91 -3.19 1.09
C TYR A 52 -23.10 -2.64 0.27
N PRO A 53 -23.15 -1.32 -0.02
CA PRO A 53 -24.24 -0.74 -0.81
C PRO A 53 -24.21 -1.27 -2.24
N ARG A 54 -25.36 -1.70 -2.76
CA ARG A 54 -25.51 -2.21 -4.12
C ARG A 54 -25.80 -1.12 -5.16
N SER A 55 -26.08 0.11 -4.73
CA SER A 55 -26.42 1.25 -5.57
C SER A 55 -25.99 2.57 -4.94
N ALA A 56 -25.94 3.63 -5.76
CA ALA A 56 -25.68 4.98 -5.26
C ALA A 56 -26.77 5.44 -4.26
N VAL A 57 -28.02 5.07 -4.47
CA VAL A 57 -29.12 5.37 -3.56
C VAL A 57 -28.91 4.65 -2.21
N GLY A 58 -28.53 3.36 -2.25
CA GLY A 58 -28.20 2.60 -1.05
C GLY A 58 -27.03 3.19 -0.27
N LEU A 59 -26.01 3.69 -0.98
CA LEU A 59 -24.89 4.41 -0.38
C LEU A 59 -25.37 5.69 0.33
N MET A 60 -26.19 6.50 -0.35
CA MET A 60 -26.73 7.73 0.24
C MET A 60 -27.59 7.46 1.47
N LEU A 61 -28.43 6.43 1.44
CA LEU A 61 -29.24 6.04 2.60
C LEU A 61 -28.36 5.60 3.78
N LEU A 62 -27.28 4.87 3.54
CA LEU A 62 -26.31 4.52 4.60
C LEU A 62 -25.65 5.75 5.20
N LEU A 63 -25.20 6.69 4.36
CA LEU A 63 -24.56 7.94 4.78
C LEU A 63 -25.49 8.81 5.63
N MET A 64 -26.79 8.80 5.36
CA MET A 64 -27.79 9.54 6.14
C MET A 64 -28.25 8.80 7.41
N ARG A 65 -28.16 7.46 7.43
CA ARG A 65 -28.69 6.63 8.54
C ARG A 65 -27.65 6.32 9.60
N LEU A 66 -26.38 6.23 9.22
CA LEU A 66 -25.30 5.93 10.15
C LEU A 66 -24.93 7.20 10.93
N ASP A 67 -24.68 7.02 12.21
CA ASP A 67 -24.28 8.09 13.13
C ASP A 67 -22.74 8.12 13.24
N TYR A 68 -22.10 9.22 12.84
CA TYR A 68 -20.65 9.41 12.85
C TYR A 68 -20.26 10.88 12.96
N ASP A 69 -19.14 11.14 13.64
CA ASP A 69 -18.54 12.47 13.79
C ASP A 69 -17.52 12.75 12.68
N ILE A 70 -16.89 11.69 12.17
CA ILE A 70 -15.87 11.74 11.08
C ILE A 70 -16.33 10.85 9.94
N ILE A 71 -16.28 11.39 8.73
CA ILE A 71 -16.34 10.63 7.49
C ILE A 71 -14.96 10.66 6.82
N HIS A 72 -14.35 9.49 6.65
CA HIS A 72 -13.01 9.37 6.07
C HIS A 72 -13.05 8.59 4.76
N LEU A 73 -12.82 9.30 3.65
CA LEU A 73 -12.81 8.75 2.30
C LEU A 73 -11.38 8.32 1.90
N HIS A 74 -11.21 7.06 1.48
CA HIS A 74 -9.96 6.53 0.94
C HIS A 74 -10.04 6.41 -0.57
N ILE A 75 -9.14 7.09 -1.29
CA ILE A 75 -9.09 7.07 -2.75
C ILE A 75 -7.74 6.50 -3.20
N GLY A 76 -7.79 5.41 -3.96
CA GLY A 76 -6.67 4.88 -4.74
C GLY A 76 -6.92 5.07 -6.24
N GLY A 77 -5.85 5.16 -7.03
CA GLY A 77 -5.96 5.35 -8.48
C GLY A 77 -6.35 6.77 -8.91
N LYS A 78 -7.06 6.90 -10.03
CA LYS A 78 -7.40 8.18 -10.65
C LYS A 78 -8.57 8.88 -9.96
N LEU A 79 -8.55 10.22 -9.94
CA LEU A 79 -9.67 11.06 -9.48
C LEU A 79 -10.79 11.10 -10.54
N SER A 80 -11.57 10.03 -10.63
CA SER A 80 -12.71 9.97 -11.55
C SER A 80 -13.84 10.90 -11.12
N GLN A 81 -14.68 11.33 -12.08
CA GLN A 81 -15.85 12.18 -11.82
C GLN A 81 -16.79 11.56 -10.77
N ARG A 82 -16.96 10.23 -10.78
CA ARG A 82 -17.79 9.52 -9.80
C ARG A 82 -17.23 9.63 -8.38
N LEU A 83 -15.91 9.48 -8.24
CA LEU A 83 -15.23 9.64 -6.94
C LEU A 83 -15.27 11.09 -6.46
N LEU A 84 -15.12 12.06 -7.35
CA LEU A 84 -15.24 13.48 -7.01
C LEU A 84 -16.67 13.84 -6.58
N CYS A 85 -17.71 13.30 -7.22
CA CYS A 85 -19.08 13.47 -6.76
C CYS A 85 -19.31 12.86 -5.37
N LEU A 86 -18.79 11.66 -5.10
CA LEU A 86 -18.84 11.05 -3.76
C LEU A 86 -18.07 11.90 -2.74
N ALA A 87 -16.88 12.37 -3.11
CA ALA A 87 -16.07 13.26 -2.27
C ALA A 87 -16.84 14.55 -1.93
N LEU A 88 -17.50 15.17 -2.92
CA LEU A 88 -18.35 16.34 -2.67
C LEU A 88 -19.48 16.02 -1.69
N VAL A 89 -20.18 14.92 -1.87
CA VAL A 89 -21.22 14.47 -0.93
C VAL A 89 -20.67 14.36 0.49
N CYS A 90 -19.51 13.72 0.67
CA CYS A 90 -18.87 13.59 1.98
C CYS A 90 -18.61 14.96 2.65
N THR A 91 -18.31 16.00 1.87
CA THR A 91 -18.06 17.36 2.41
C THR A 91 -19.35 18.17 2.66
N LEU A 92 -20.50 17.70 2.20
CA LEU A 92 -21.79 18.37 2.35
C LEU A 92 -22.66 17.80 3.48
N LEU A 93 -22.24 16.67 4.07
CA LEU A 93 -22.99 16.06 5.15
C LEU A 93 -22.83 16.85 6.44
N HIS A 94 -23.96 17.34 6.97
CA HIS A 94 -23.99 18.17 8.15
C HIS A 94 -23.73 17.32 9.43
N GLY A 95 -23.04 17.91 10.39
CA GLY A 95 -22.77 17.29 11.70
C GLY A 95 -21.57 16.35 11.72
N SER A 96 -20.88 16.17 10.59
CA SER A 96 -19.64 15.37 10.54
C SER A 96 -18.51 16.16 9.88
N LYS A 97 -17.27 15.82 10.26
CA LYS A 97 -16.05 16.34 9.65
C LYS A 97 -15.57 15.39 8.54
N SER A 98 -15.15 15.98 7.44
CA SER A 98 -14.72 15.27 6.24
C SER A 98 -13.21 15.15 6.17
N VAL A 99 -12.70 13.92 6.11
CA VAL A 99 -11.28 13.60 5.92
C VAL A 99 -11.13 12.77 4.66
N MET A 100 -10.06 12.96 3.90
CA MET A 100 -9.75 12.11 2.75
C MET A 100 -8.28 11.71 2.77
N THR A 101 -8.00 10.43 2.58
CA THR A 101 -6.65 9.94 2.26
C THR A 101 -6.55 9.61 0.77
N PHE A 102 -5.53 10.18 0.12
CA PHE A 102 -5.22 9.90 -1.28
C PHE A 102 -3.99 8.99 -1.36
N HIS A 103 -4.18 7.78 -1.92
CA HIS A 103 -3.18 6.71 -1.92
C HIS A 103 -2.42 6.55 -3.25
N SER A 104 -2.83 7.26 -4.30
CA SER A 104 -2.27 7.08 -5.63
C SER A 104 -0.99 7.89 -5.83
N GLY A 105 0.15 7.30 -5.48
CA GLY A 105 1.45 7.96 -5.57
C GLY A 105 1.86 8.40 -6.97
N GLY A 106 1.57 7.60 -7.99
CA GLY A 106 1.93 7.93 -9.38
C GLY A 106 0.94 8.86 -10.10
N TYR A 107 -0.26 9.05 -9.56
CA TYR A 107 -1.26 9.89 -10.21
C TYR A 107 -0.87 11.37 -10.33
N PRO A 108 -0.27 12.03 -9.31
CA PRO A 108 0.10 13.43 -9.39
C PRO A 108 1.00 13.82 -10.57
N SER A 109 1.83 12.87 -11.02
CA SER A 109 2.77 13.01 -12.15
C SER A 109 2.18 12.53 -13.48
N SER A 110 0.90 12.17 -13.52
CA SER A 110 0.23 11.78 -14.77
C SER A 110 -0.18 13.02 -15.58
N PRO A 111 -0.19 12.94 -16.93
CA PRO A 111 -0.65 14.04 -17.78
C PRO A 111 -2.07 14.51 -17.45
N GLU A 112 -2.92 13.59 -17.01
CA GLU A 112 -4.29 13.89 -16.58
C GLU A 112 -4.31 14.78 -15.33
N ALA A 113 -3.48 14.47 -14.33
CA ALA A 113 -3.39 15.21 -13.10
C ALA A 113 -2.67 16.56 -13.28
N GLU A 114 -1.68 16.63 -14.18
CA GLU A 114 -0.99 17.89 -14.51
C GLU A 114 -1.94 18.91 -15.15
N ALA A 115 -2.90 18.45 -15.95
CA ALA A 115 -3.91 19.30 -16.57
C ALA A 115 -4.97 19.84 -15.58
N ILE A 116 -5.03 19.30 -14.35
CA ILE A 116 -6.00 19.75 -13.34
C ILE A 116 -5.49 21.00 -12.63
N GLY A 117 -6.23 22.09 -12.74
CA GLY A 117 -5.92 23.36 -12.06
C GLY A 117 -6.79 23.62 -10.83
N PRO A 118 -6.50 24.69 -10.07
CA PRO A 118 -7.23 25.04 -8.84
C PRO A 118 -8.70 25.38 -9.06
N ASN A 119 -9.06 25.88 -10.24
CA ASN A 119 -10.46 26.22 -10.59
C ASN A 119 -11.24 25.04 -11.20
N SER A 120 -10.62 23.87 -11.30
CA SER A 120 -11.29 22.65 -11.73
C SER A 120 -12.26 22.14 -10.68
N PHE A 121 -13.17 21.24 -11.09
CA PHE A 121 -14.10 20.57 -10.18
C PHE A 121 -13.35 19.80 -9.06
N ALA A 122 -12.24 19.15 -9.40
CA ALA A 122 -11.39 18.48 -8.42
C ALA A 122 -10.81 19.46 -7.38
N GLY A 123 -10.24 20.59 -7.83
CA GLY A 123 -9.72 21.61 -6.92
C GLY A 123 -10.81 22.20 -6.00
N LEU A 124 -12.01 22.46 -6.55
CA LEU A 124 -13.14 22.94 -5.76
C LEU A 124 -13.58 21.94 -4.68
N VAL A 125 -13.67 20.65 -5.03
CA VAL A 125 -14.07 19.59 -4.11
C VAL A 125 -13.02 19.37 -3.02
N LEU A 126 -11.74 19.27 -3.39
CA LEU A 126 -10.66 18.98 -2.44
C LEU A 126 -10.51 20.08 -1.37
N ARG A 127 -10.64 21.36 -1.74
CA ARG A 127 -10.59 22.48 -0.79
C ARG A 127 -11.73 22.50 0.23
N ARG A 128 -12.80 21.70 0.02
CA ARG A 128 -13.93 21.63 0.95
C ARG A 128 -13.70 20.65 2.10
N PHE A 129 -12.74 19.74 2.00
CA PHE A 129 -12.43 18.81 3.08
C PHE A 129 -11.88 19.55 4.30
N ASP A 130 -12.26 19.08 5.50
CA ASP A 130 -11.67 19.59 6.74
C ASP A 130 -10.20 19.19 6.85
N ALA A 131 -9.82 17.99 6.37
CA ALA A 131 -8.45 17.55 6.30
C ALA A 131 -8.19 16.60 5.11
N LEU A 132 -7.00 16.72 4.51
CA LEU A 132 -6.51 15.85 3.45
C LEU A 132 -5.22 15.16 3.90
N ILE A 133 -5.19 13.85 3.83
CA ILE A 133 -4.02 13.03 4.14
C ILE A 133 -3.34 12.64 2.83
N ALA A 134 -2.10 13.09 2.67
CA ALA A 134 -1.20 12.71 1.60
C ALA A 134 -0.29 11.58 2.07
N VAL A 135 -0.16 10.51 1.30
CA VAL A 135 0.70 9.38 1.67
C VAL A 135 2.15 9.54 1.19
N ASN A 136 2.44 10.61 0.45
CA ASN A 136 3.79 10.97 0.02
C ASN A 136 3.89 12.47 -0.29
N PRO A 137 5.12 13.03 -0.45
CA PRO A 137 5.33 14.45 -0.74
C PRO A 137 4.79 14.92 -2.10
N GLU A 138 4.72 14.06 -3.11
CA GLU A 138 4.16 14.41 -4.43
C GLU A 138 2.66 14.74 -4.32
N ILE A 139 1.94 13.97 -3.51
CA ILE A 139 0.52 14.24 -3.23
C ILE A 139 0.35 15.55 -2.46
N VAL A 140 1.25 15.88 -1.54
CA VAL A 140 1.26 17.20 -0.86
C VAL A 140 1.37 18.32 -1.89
N SER A 141 2.36 18.22 -2.79
CA SER A 141 2.56 19.20 -3.87
C SER A 141 1.36 19.29 -4.82
N PHE A 142 0.74 18.15 -5.12
CA PHE A 142 -0.49 18.09 -5.93
C PHE A 142 -1.64 18.85 -5.26
N PHE A 143 -1.90 18.62 -3.99
CA PHE A 143 -2.94 19.33 -3.25
C PHE A 143 -2.68 20.84 -3.16
N GLN A 144 -1.43 21.24 -2.91
CA GLN A 144 -1.02 22.65 -2.89
C GLN A 144 -1.26 23.33 -4.25
N ARG A 145 -0.92 22.64 -5.35
CA ARG A 145 -1.18 23.13 -6.72
C ARG A 145 -2.67 23.33 -6.99
N LEU A 146 -3.53 22.53 -6.38
CA LEU A 146 -5.00 22.67 -6.48
C LEU A 146 -5.57 23.74 -5.53
N GLY A 147 -4.72 24.47 -4.81
CA GLY A 147 -5.10 25.57 -3.93
C GLY A 147 -5.64 25.11 -2.57
N VAL A 148 -5.36 23.89 -2.15
CA VAL A 148 -5.67 23.41 -0.79
C VAL A 148 -4.75 24.12 0.20
N SER A 149 -5.29 24.57 1.33
CA SER A 149 -4.52 25.21 2.39
C SER A 149 -3.52 24.24 3.02
N ALA A 150 -2.32 24.71 3.31
CA ALA A 150 -1.30 23.91 3.99
C ALA A 150 -1.77 23.37 5.36
N GLN A 151 -2.68 24.07 6.03
CA GLN A 151 -3.25 23.66 7.31
C GLN A 151 -4.19 22.44 7.18
N GLN A 152 -4.78 22.24 5.99
CA GLN A 152 -5.65 21.09 5.70
C GLN A 152 -4.85 19.87 5.25
N ILE A 153 -3.57 20.02 4.84
CA ILE A 153 -2.76 18.94 4.27
C ILE A 153 -1.90 18.31 5.36
N HIS A 154 -2.02 16.98 5.51
CA HIS A 154 -1.24 16.18 6.45
C HIS A 154 -0.47 15.11 5.68
N LEU A 155 0.87 15.09 5.79
CA LEU A 155 1.69 14.02 5.27
C LEU A 155 1.73 12.89 6.30
N ILE A 156 1.01 11.79 6.01
CA ILE A 156 0.97 10.62 6.87
C ILE A 156 1.16 9.39 5.98
N TYR A 157 2.25 8.67 6.18
CA TYR A 157 2.54 7.46 5.42
C TYR A 157 1.57 6.33 5.76
N PRO A 158 1.22 5.47 4.78
CA PRO A 158 0.27 4.40 5.02
C PRO A 158 0.81 3.40 6.04
N HIS A 159 -0.09 2.83 6.82
CA HIS A 159 0.21 1.78 7.79
C HIS A 159 -0.49 0.48 7.37
N SER A 160 0.20 -0.64 7.50
CA SER A 160 -0.31 -1.94 7.09
C SER A 160 -0.24 -3.02 8.17
N PHE A 161 0.32 -2.67 9.34
CA PHE A 161 0.54 -3.67 10.39
C PHE A 161 -0.57 -3.66 11.42
N LEU A 162 -1.01 -4.86 11.77
CA LEU A 162 -1.70 -5.15 12.99
C LEU A 162 -0.72 -5.88 13.89
N SER A 163 -0.30 -5.25 14.96
CA SER A 163 0.72 -5.70 15.93
C SER A 163 0.45 -7.10 16.54
N GLU A 164 -0.69 -7.74 16.24
CA GLU A 164 -1.09 -9.04 16.81
C GLU A 164 -0.95 -10.22 15.84
N GLU A 165 -0.74 -9.97 14.55
CA GLU A 165 -0.53 -11.05 13.60
C GLU A 165 0.96 -11.38 13.49
N GLN A 166 1.53 -11.98 14.54
CA GLN A 166 2.81 -12.68 14.35
C GLN A 166 2.59 -13.82 13.36
N PRO A 167 3.43 -13.94 12.33
CA PRO A 167 3.33 -15.03 11.38
C PRO A 167 3.72 -16.35 12.04
N SER A 168 2.77 -16.99 12.74
CA SER A 168 3.00 -18.26 13.47
C SER A 168 2.59 -19.50 12.70
N SER A 169 1.98 -19.36 11.53
CA SER A 169 1.54 -20.48 10.71
C SER A 169 2.61 -20.94 9.71
N ALA A 170 2.55 -22.19 9.26
CA ALA A 170 3.44 -22.71 8.22
C ALA A 170 3.14 -22.00 6.88
N LEU A 171 4.18 -21.79 6.05
CA LEU A 171 3.97 -21.31 4.69
C LEU A 171 3.07 -22.30 3.93
N PRO A 172 2.09 -21.83 3.16
CA PRO A 172 1.31 -22.69 2.29
C PRO A 172 2.16 -23.18 1.10
N GLU A 173 1.75 -24.30 0.51
CA GLU A 173 2.32 -24.72 -0.76
C GLU A 173 1.88 -23.78 -1.90
N PRO A 174 2.73 -23.52 -2.91
CA PRO A 174 4.08 -24.09 -3.11
C PRO A 174 5.23 -23.33 -2.42
N LEU A 175 4.94 -22.29 -1.63
CA LEU A 175 5.97 -21.48 -0.94
C LEU A 175 6.81 -22.31 0.02
N ALA A 176 6.18 -23.21 0.80
CA ALA A 176 6.88 -24.03 1.78
C ALA A 176 7.98 -24.89 1.14
N SER A 177 7.64 -25.61 0.08
CA SER A 177 8.58 -26.44 -0.68
C SER A 177 9.67 -25.60 -1.33
N PHE A 178 9.33 -24.43 -1.87
CA PHE A 178 10.32 -23.56 -2.52
C PHE A 178 11.35 -23.03 -1.52
N PHE A 179 10.90 -22.53 -0.35
CA PHE A 179 11.81 -22.05 0.69
C PHE A 179 12.67 -23.17 1.31
N ALA A 180 12.20 -24.43 1.28
CA ALA A 180 12.99 -25.56 1.73
C ALA A 180 14.07 -25.98 0.73
N ALA A 181 13.84 -25.74 -0.56
CA ALA A 181 14.76 -26.12 -1.65
C ALA A 181 15.79 -25.05 -2.01
N HIS A 182 15.56 -23.78 -1.66
CA HIS A 182 16.38 -22.66 -2.09
C HIS A 182 16.94 -21.85 -0.93
N ASP A 183 18.24 -21.49 -1.03
CA ASP A 183 18.97 -20.65 -0.10
C ASP A 183 20.14 -19.95 -0.81
N PRO A 184 20.24 -18.60 -0.84
CA PRO A 184 19.30 -17.62 -0.31
C PRO A 184 18.03 -17.45 -1.15
N VAL A 185 16.93 -16.99 -0.53
CA VAL A 185 15.71 -16.63 -1.23
C VAL A 185 15.57 -15.11 -1.33
N LEU A 186 15.41 -14.62 -2.56
CA LEU A 186 14.99 -13.27 -2.90
C LEU A 186 13.47 -13.25 -3.04
N ILE A 187 12.81 -12.14 -2.67
CA ILE A 187 11.35 -12.00 -2.80
C ILE A 187 10.97 -10.67 -3.43
N SER A 188 9.95 -10.68 -4.27
CA SER A 188 9.27 -9.49 -4.76
C SER A 188 7.77 -9.61 -4.56
N VAL A 189 7.13 -8.55 -4.06
CA VAL A 189 5.70 -8.52 -3.76
C VAL A 189 5.07 -7.31 -4.42
N GLY A 190 4.11 -7.51 -5.31
CA GLY A 190 3.42 -6.43 -5.99
C GLY A 190 2.68 -6.88 -7.25
N LEU A 191 2.23 -5.91 -8.05
CA LEU A 191 1.53 -6.20 -9.30
C LEU A 191 2.50 -6.74 -10.36
N LEU A 192 2.01 -7.64 -11.21
CA LEU A 192 2.74 -8.14 -12.36
C LEU A 192 2.49 -7.21 -13.55
N GLU A 193 3.01 -5.98 -13.43
CA GLU A 193 2.84 -4.90 -14.40
C GLU A 193 4.20 -4.35 -14.84
N ARG A 194 4.22 -3.64 -15.96
CA ARG A 194 5.43 -3.14 -16.61
C ARG A 194 6.30 -2.28 -15.71
N GLU A 195 5.67 -1.46 -14.89
CA GLU A 195 6.34 -0.57 -13.96
C GLU A 195 7.10 -1.28 -12.84
N TYR A 196 6.87 -2.56 -12.62
CA TYR A 196 7.57 -3.34 -11.59
C TYR A 196 8.93 -3.86 -12.04
N ASP A 197 9.23 -3.81 -13.35
CA ASP A 197 10.49 -4.22 -13.95
C ASP A 197 10.98 -5.61 -13.47
N LEU A 198 10.04 -6.58 -13.44
CA LEU A 198 10.29 -7.92 -12.93
C LEU A 198 11.28 -8.70 -13.81
N SER A 199 11.38 -8.36 -15.10
CA SER A 199 12.35 -8.95 -16.00
C SER A 199 13.80 -8.68 -15.57
N LEU A 200 14.06 -7.49 -14.99
CA LEU A 200 15.37 -7.15 -14.43
C LEU A 200 15.73 -8.06 -13.25
N GLN A 201 14.75 -8.39 -12.40
CA GLN A 201 14.96 -9.30 -11.25
C GLN A 201 15.23 -10.73 -11.71
N ILE A 202 14.49 -11.21 -12.72
CA ILE A 202 14.71 -12.53 -13.34
C ILE A 202 16.12 -12.62 -13.92
N GLU A 203 16.56 -11.60 -14.64
CA GLU A 203 17.91 -11.55 -15.22
C GLU A 203 18.99 -11.50 -14.14
N ALA A 204 18.79 -10.70 -13.09
CA ALA A 204 19.70 -10.61 -11.96
C ALA A 204 19.89 -11.98 -11.28
N LEU A 205 18.81 -12.76 -11.10
CA LEU A 205 18.91 -14.09 -10.51
C LEU A 205 19.86 -15.01 -11.29
N GLY A 206 19.81 -14.98 -12.63
CA GLY A 206 20.69 -15.80 -13.46
C GLY A 206 22.19 -15.54 -13.23
N GLN A 207 22.55 -14.30 -12.88
CA GLN A 207 23.94 -13.96 -12.51
C GLN A 207 24.23 -14.27 -11.03
N ILE A 208 23.27 -14.10 -10.14
CA ILE A 208 23.41 -14.48 -8.73
C ILE A 208 23.65 -15.96 -8.57
N LEU A 209 23.03 -16.82 -9.37
CA LEU A 209 23.21 -18.27 -9.37
C LEU A 209 24.64 -18.71 -9.70
N GLN A 210 25.44 -17.87 -10.36
CA GLN A 210 26.87 -18.17 -10.58
C GLN A 210 27.66 -18.26 -9.27
N LYS A 211 27.23 -17.54 -8.24
CA LYS A 211 27.86 -17.52 -6.92
C LYS A 211 27.06 -18.27 -5.86
N PHE A 212 25.75 -18.19 -5.93
CA PHE A 212 24.80 -18.80 -4.99
C PHE A 212 23.94 -19.82 -5.75
N HIS A 213 24.47 -21.01 -5.97
CA HIS A 213 23.89 -22.03 -6.87
C HIS A 213 22.50 -22.51 -6.47
N THR A 214 22.11 -22.32 -5.22
CA THR A 214 20.80 -22.68 -4.68
C THR A 214 19.89 -21.47 -4.47
N ALA A 215 20.29 -20.27 -4.92
CA ALA A 215 19.47 -19.08 -4.78
C ALA A 215 18.11 -19.25 -5.49
N GLY A 216 17.05 -18.63 -4.91
CA GLY A 216 15.71 -18.62 -5.50
C GLY A 216 15.11 -17.24 -5.52
N LEU A 217 14.17 -17.01 -6.44
CA LEU A 217 13.36 -15.80 -6.55
C LEU A 217 11.88 -16.15 -6.45
N VAL A 218 11.21 -15.56 -5.46
CA VAL A 218 9.75 -15.65 -5.29
C VAL A 218 9.10 -14.36 -5.75
N LEU A 219 8.13 -14.47 -6.66
CA LEU A 219 7.30 -13.38 -7.16
C LEU A 219 5.86 -13.59 -6.67
N ILE A 220 5.37 -12.71 -5.79
CA ILE A 220 4.00 -12.74 -5.24
C ILE A 220 3.18 -11.60 -5.81
N GLY A 221 2.03 -11.91 -6.36
CA GLY A 221 1.04 -11.00 -6.89
C GLY A 221 0.50 -11.43 -8.24
N SER A 222 -0.42 -10.64 -8.77
CA SER A 222 -1.09 -10.85 -10.06
C SER A 222 -1.03 -9.58 -10.91
N GLY A 223 -1.26 -9.70 -12.21
CA GLY A 223 -1.27 -8.57 -13.12
C GLY A 223 -1.32 -8.95 -14.58
N SER A 224 -1.33 -7.93 -15.46
CA SER A 224 -1.50 -8.12 -16.89
C SER A 224 -0.35 -8.89 -17.56
N LEU A 225 0.85 -8.86 -16.98
CA LEU A 225 2.04 -9.52 -17.52
C LEU A 225 2.24 -10.95 -17.01
N GLU A 226 1.29 -11.55 -16.31
CA GLU A 226 1.47 -12.88 -15.71
C GLU A 226 1.87 -13.94 -16.74
N GLN A 227 1.20 -13.98 -17.90
CA GLN A 227 1.50 -14.96 -18.95
C GLN A 227 2.88 -14.71 -19.58
N ASP A 228 3.19 -13.46 -19.89
CA ASP A 228 4.49 -13.09 -20.46
C ASP A 228 5.65 -13.43 -19.52
N LEU A 229 5.46 -13.22 -18.21
CA LEU A 229 6.45 -13.60 -17.19
C LEU A 229 6.61 -15.12 -17.08
N ARG A 230 5.52 -15.90 -17.12
CA ARG A 230 5.58 -17.37 -17.15
C ARG A 230 6.37 -17.87 -18.34
N ASP A 231 6.17 -17.30 -19.53
CA ASP A 231 6.86 -17.70 -20.75
C ASP A 231 8.34 -17.27 -20.71
N ASN A 232 8.64 -16.06 -20.21
CA ASN A 232 10.01 -15.61 -19.96
C ASN A 232 10.74 -16.56 -18.98
N ILE A 233 10.12 -16.91 -17.85
CA ILE A 233 10.71 -17.81 -16.85
C ILE A 233 10.98 -19.18 -17.47
N ARG A 234 10.01 -19.77 -18.18
CA ARG A 234 10.16 -21.09 -18.83
C ARG A 234 11.30 -21.14 -19.85
N SER A 235 11.63 -20.02 -20.46
CA SER A 235 12.73 -19.92 -21.43
C SER A 235 14.13 -19.91 -20.79
N ARG A 236 14.21 -19.74 -19.46
CA ARG A 236 15.49 -19.64 -18.75
C ARG A 236 16.02 -21.02 -18.33
N PRO A 237 17.33 -21.27 -18.41
CA PRO A 237 17.94 -22.52 -17.93
C PRO A 237 17.84 -22.70 -16.41
N TYR A 238 17.39 -21.68 -15.67
CA TYR A 238 17.22 -21.63 -14.23
C TYR A 238 15.75 -21.40 -13.83
N ALA A 239 14.81 -21.84 -14.66
CA ALA A 239 13.37 -21.65 -14.42
C ALA A 239 12.91 -22.24 -13.08
N GLU A 240 13.53 -23.34 -12.64
CA GLU A 240 13.25 -24.02 -11.37
C GLU A 240 13.61 -23.18 -10.13
N HIS A 241 14.48 -22.19 -10.29
CA HIS A 241 14.87 -21.24 -9.25
C HIS A 241 13.93 -20.02 -9.13
N ILE A 242 12.82 -20.01 -9.89
CA ILE A 242 11.87 -18.92 -9.87
C ILE A 242 10.46 -19.44 -9.60
N LEU A 243 9.84 -18.93 -8.54
CA LEU A 243 8.45 -19.25 -8.20
C LEU A 243 7.56 -18.04 -8.45
N LEU A 244 6.65 -18.13 -9.41
CA LEU A 244 5.58 -17.18 -9.63
C LEU A 244 4.31 -17.69 -8.93
N CYS A 245 4.00 -17.13 -7.74
CA CYS A 245 2.94 -17.65 -6.85
C CYS A 245 1.53 -17.23 -7.24
N GLY A 246 1.36 -16.11 -7.98
CA GLY A 246 0.07 -15.43 -8.01
C GLY A 246 -0.26 -14.73 -6.69
N ASP A 247 -1.54 -14.45 -6.48
CA ASP A 247 -2.01 -13.86 -5.22
C ASP A 247 -2.06 -14.90 -4.12
N VAL A 248 -1.50 -14.58 -2.97
CA VAL A 248 -1.56 -15.38 -1.75
C VAL A 248 -2.15 -14.57 -0.59
N PRO A 249 -2.69 -15.21 0.46
CA PRO A 249 -3.18 -14.50 1.63
C PRO A 249 -2.11 -13.58 2.23
N HIS A 250 -2.49 -12.42 2.74
CA HIS A 250 -1.56 -11.42 3.30
C HIS A 250 -0.67 -12.02 4.41
N THR A 251 -1.24 -12.87 5.28
CA THR A 251 -0.48 -13.59 6.31
C THR A 251 0.63 -14.46 5.73
N ALA A 252 0.37 -15.16 4.63
CA ALA A 252 1.37 -15.95 3.92
C ALA A 252 2.43 -15.05 3.25
N THR A 253 2.03 -13.92 2.70
CA THR A 253 2.95 -12.90 2.15
C THR A 253 3.90 -12.40 3.23
N MET A 254 3.38 -12.03 4.40
CA MET A 254 4.18 -11.57 5.54
C MET A 254 5.18 -12.63 6.01
N GLN A 255 4.77 -13.89 6.08
CA GLN A 255 5.66 -15.01 6.41
C GLN A 255 6.74 -15.23 5.35
N ALA A 256 6.38 -15.15 4.06
CA ALA A 256 7.36 -15.28 2.98
C ALA A 256 8.38 -14.15 3.04
N ILE A 257 7.95 -12.90 3.25
CA ILE A 257 8.85 -11.75 3.43
C ILE A 257 9.76 -11.97 4.64
N SER A 258 9.21 -12.41 5.78
CA SER A 258 10.01 -12.62 7.00
C SER A 258 11.06 -13.72 6.86
N ARG A 259 10.89 -14.67 5.95
CA ARG A 259 11.84 -15.76 5.69
C ARG A 259 12.80 -15.46 4.55
N ALA A 260 12.43 -14.56 3.64
CA ALA A 260 13.28 -14.19 2.50
C ALA A 260 14.54 -13.43 2.94
N HIS A 261 15.65 -13.62 2.29
CA HIS A 261 16.94 -13.00 2.60
C HIS A 261 16.99 -11.54 2.20
N VAL A 262 16.37 -11.19 1.07
CA VAL A 262 16.32 -9.83 0.55
C VAL A 262 14.98 -9.65 -0.17
N MET A 263 14.34 -8.51 0.06
CA MET A 263 13.20 -8.09 -0.75
C MET A 263 13.68 -7.14 -1.85
N LEU A 264 13.19 -7.38 -3.07
CA LEU A 264 13.45 -6.56 -4.24
C LEU A 264 12.23 -5.70 -4.61
N ARG A 265 12.47 -4.42 -4.94
CA ARG A 265 11.43 -3.52 -5.45
C ARG A 265 11.98 -2.63 -6.55
N THR A 266 12.03 -3.14 -7.78
CA THR A 266 12.66 -2.51 -8.94
C THR A 266 11.75 -1.59 -9.75
N THR A 267 10.70 -1.03 -9.13
CA THR A 267 9.70 -0.24 -9.84
C THR A 267 10.26 1.01 -10.50
N LEU A 268 9.81 1.30 -11.71
CA LEU A 268 10.16 2.48 -12.49
C LEU A 268 9.54 3.75 -11.90
N TYR A 269 8.29 3.62 -11.42
CA TYR A 269 7.56 4.61 -10.62
C TYR A 269 6.68 3.87 -9.62
N ASP A 270 6.49 4.47 -8.46
CA ASP A 270 5.74 3.88 -7.36
C ASP A 270 5.37 4.96 -6.36
N GLY A 271 4.37 4.70 -5.54
CA GLY A 271 4.15 5.46 -4.32
C GLY A 271 5.02 4.93 -3.17
N ASP A 272 4.60 5.23 -1.97
CA ASP A 272 5.15 4.59 -0.77
C ASP A 272 4.60 3.16 -0.68
N ALA A 273 5.41 2.21 -1.10
CA ALA A 273 5.01 0.81 -1.22
C ALA A 273 4.83 0.15 0.15
N VAL A 274 3.62 -0.29 0.45
CA VAL A 274 3.27 -0.98 1.70
C VAL A 274 4.17 -2.19 1.92
N SER A 275 4.39 -3.04 0.90
CA SER A 275 5.24 -4.23 1.03
C SER A 275 6.70 -3.93 1.39
N VAL A 276 7.23 -2.75 0.98
CA VAL A 276 8.56 -2.28 1.38
C VAL A 276 8.60 -1.98 2.88
N ARG A 277 7.57 -1.30 3.40
CA ARG A 277 7.45 -1.04 4.84
C ARG A 277 7.27 -2.33 5.64
N GLU A 278 6.50 -3.27 5.11
CA GLU A 278 6.32 -4.61 5.67
C GLU A 278 7.67 -5.34 5.82
N ALA A 279 8.47 -5.36 4.77
CA ALA A 279 9.77 -5.98 4.81
C ALA A 279 10.72 -5.32 5.83
N LEU A 280 10.77 -4.00 5.85
CA LEU A 280 11.58 -3.27 6.83
C LEU A 280 11.14 -3.55 8.27
N HIS A 281 9.83 -3.58 8.53
CA HIS A 281 9.27 -3.94 9.84
C HIS A 281 9.68 -5.35 10.27
N LEU A 282 9.61 -6.32 9.35
CA LEU A 282 10.03 -7.70 9.61
C LEU A 282 11.55 -7.88 9.70
N GLY A 283 12.31 -6.81 9.50
CA GLY A 283 13.78 -6.84 9.49
C GLY A 283 14.37 -7.49 8.23
N THR A 284 13.58 -7.65 7.17
CA THR A 284 14.06 -8.15 5.88
C THR A 284 14.72 -7.01 5.11
N PRO A 285 16.00 -7.13 4.71
CA PRO A 285 16.69 -6.12 3.92
C PRO A 285 15.94 -5.85 2.62
N VAL A 286 15.81 -4.56 2.27
CA VAL A 286 15.12 -4.13 1.05
C VAL A 286 16.10 -3.44 0.12
N ILE A 287 16.13 -3.90 -1.13
CA ILE A 287 16.82 -3.23 -2.25
C ILE A 287 15.73 -2.73 -3.21
N ALA A 288 15.72 -1.42 -3.45
CA ALA A 288 14.72 -0.83 -4.33
C ALA A 288 15.32 0.20 -5.29
N SER A 289 14.70 0.34 -6.47
CA SER A 289 15.02 1.44 -7.37
C SER A 289 14.70 2.78 -6.71
N ASP A 290 15.58 3.75 -6.90
CA ASP A 290 15.38 5.11 -6.42
C ASP A 290 14.27 5.79 -7.25
N ASN A 291 13.16 6.06 -6.60
CA ASN A 291 12.02 6.79 -7.16
C ASN A 291 11.72 8.08 -6.40
N GLY A 292 12.62 8.50 -5.50
CA GLY A 292 12.48 9.70 -4.66
C GLY A 292 11.53 9.54 -3.46
N MET A 293 10.92 8.35 -3.27
CA MET A 293 9.86 8.15 -2.26
C MET A 293 10.08 6.92 -1.36
N ARG A 294 11.30 6.39 -1.31
CA ARG A 294 11.59 5.21 -0.49
C ARG A 294 11.75 5.57 0.98
N PRO A 295 11.21 4.76 1.90
CA PRO A 295 11.42 4.99 3.33
C PRO A 295 12.89 4.78 3.74
N VAL A 296 13.26 5.36 4.88
CA VAL A 296 14.59 5.14 5.48
C VAL A 296 14.80 3.65 5.76
N GLY A 297 16.02 3.16 5.51
CA GLY A 297 16.38 1.74 5.69
C GLY A 297 16.39 0.93 4.39
N VAL A 298 15.90 1.49 3.28
CA VAL A 298 16.00 0.86 1.96
C VAL A 298 17.36 1.14 1.33
N GLN A 299 18.00 0.10 0.80
CA GLN A 299 19.17 0.25 -0.06
C GLN A 299 18.71 0.66 -1.47
N LEU A 300 19.08 1.87 -1.90
CA LEU A 300 18.68 2.42 -3.19
C LEU A 300 19.62 1.99 -4.31
N VAL A 301 19.04 1.70 -5.47
CA VAL A 301 19.76 1.46 -6.73
C VAL A 301 19.13 2.30 -7.84
N PRO A 302 19.88 2.68 -8.91
CA PRO A 302 19.30 3.32 -10.07
C PRO A 302 18.24 2.44 -10.74
N LYS A 303 17.26 3.07 -11.40
CA LYS A 303 16.21 2.36 -12.14
C LYS A 303 16.80 1.58 -13.34
N SER A 304 16.34 0.35 -13.54
CA SER A 304 16.70 -0.52 -14.66
C SER A 304 18.21 -0.74 -14.85
N GLU A 305 18.99 -0.63 -13.78
CA GLU A 305 20.44 -0.80 -13.76
C GLU A 305 20.84 -2.17 -13.19
N LEU A 306 21.01 -3.15 -14.07
CA LEU A 306 21.33 -4.54 -13.67
C LEU A 306 22.60 -4.63 -12.82
N ALA A 307 23.69 -3.95 -13.21
CA ALA A 307 24.95 -4.01 -12.49
C ALA A 307 24.85 -3.45 -11.07
N ALA A 308 24.12 -2.35 -10.90
CA ALA A 308 23.86 -1.76 -9.57
C ALA A 308 23.01 -2.69 -8.71
N LEU A 309 21.96 -3.31 -9.29
CA LEU A 309 21.11 -4.27 -8.59
C LEU A 309 21.92 -5.49 -8.13
N LEU A 310 22.75 -6.05 -9.00
CA LEU A 310 23.62 -7.18 -8.67
C LEU A 310 24.62 -6.88 -7.55
N ASN A 311 25.26 -5.71 -7.61
CA ASN A 311 26.18 -5.27 -6.58
C ASN A 311 25.47 -5.13 -5.22
N ALA A 312 24.27 -4.56 -5.21
CA ALA A 312 23.46 -4.41 -4.03
C ALA A 312 23.03 -5.76 -3.44
N ILE A 313 22.54 -6.70 -4.29
CA ILE A 313 22.15 -8.05 -3.87
C ILE A 313 23.36 -8.81 -3.29
N ASN A 314 24.49 -8.83 -4.02
CA ASN A 314 25.70 -9.48 -3.55
C ASN A 314 26.20 -8.91 -2.21
N GLY A 315 26.14 -7.59 -2.04
CA GLY A 315 26.50 -6.91 -0.80
C GLY A 315 25.58 -7.30 0.35
N ALA A 316 24.27 -7.34 0.13
CA ALA A 316 23.29 -7.73 1.13
C ALA A 316 23.46 -9.20 1.55
N LEU A 317 23.67 -10.11 0.57
CA LEU A 317 23.86 -11.54 0.82
C LEU A 317 25.20 -11.87 1.49
N ALA A 318 26.25 -11.07 1.25
CA ALA A 318 27.55 -11.24 1.93
C ALA A 318 27.54 -10.76 3.37
N ASN A 319 26.65 -9.82 3.73
CA ASN A 319 26.58 -9.16 5.03
C ASN A 319 25.27 -9.50 5.77
N LEU A 320 24.79 -10.75 5.68
CA LEU A 320 23.61 -11.17 6.40
C LEU A 320 23.82 -11.04 7.92
N THR A 321 23.33 -9.95 8.49
CA THR A 321 23.30 -9.75 9.94
C THR A 321 22.06 -10.41 10.54
N PRO A 322 22.10 -10.83 11.84
CA PRO A 322 20.91 -11.29 12.54
C PRO A 322 19.79 -10.23 12.41
N ARG A 323 18.61 -10.65 11.97
CA ARG A 323 17.49 -9.76 11.73
C ARG A 323 17.08 -9.07 13.02
N LYS A 324 17.19 -7.76 13.06
CA LYS A 324 16.48 -6.92 14.02
C LYS A 324 15.20 -6.47 13.33
N ALA A 325 14.07 -7.01 13.76
CA ALA A 325 12.79 -6.36 13.47
C ALA A 325 12.95 -4.87 13.87
N ALA A 326 12.57 -3.97 12.98
CA ALA A 326 12.59 -2.56 13.32
C ALA A 326 11.60 -2.38 14.47
N CYS A 327 12.15 -2.26 15.69
CA CYS A 327 11.40 -1.92 16.90
C CYS A 327 11.05 -0.43 16.81
N GLY A 328 10.22 -0.05 15.84
CA GLY A 328 9.64 1.27 15.68
C GLY A 328 8.26 1.28 16.33
N ASN A 329 7.87 2.42 16.84
CA ASN A 329 6.52 2.65 17.36
C ASN A 329 5.53 2.50 16.18
N ASP A 330 5.08 1.26 15.94
CA ASP A 330 4.34 0.86 14.73
C ASP A 330 3.06 1.67 14.52
N ASP A 331 2.54 2.27 15.61
CA ASP A 331 1.30 3.04 15.61
C ASP A 331 1.48 4.55 15.36
N ILE A 332 2.70 5.07 15.13
CA ILE A 332 2.93 6.53 14.95
C ILE A 332 2.03 7.10 13.85
N ASN A 333 1.95 6.43 12.70
CA ASN A 333 1.13 6.89 11.59
C ASN A 333 -0.36 6.78 11.91
N LEU A 334 -0.77 5.71 12.61
CA LEU A 334 -2.17 5.52 13.05
C LEU A 334 -2.55 6.56 14.10
N GLN A 335 -1.64 6.86 15.03
CA GLN A 335 -1.82 7.93 16.01
C GLN A 335 -1.92 9.29 15.32
N ALA A 336 -1.10 9.57 14.30
CA ALA A 336 -1.18 10.79 13.52
C ALA A 336 -2.54 10.95 12.81
N VAL A 337 -3.12 9.86 12.28
CA VAL A 337 -4.49 9.87 11.72
C VAL A 337 -5.52 10.21 12.81
N LEU A 338 -5.41 9.59 13.98
CA LEU A 338 -6.30 9.89 15.12
C LEU A 338 -6.18 11.36 15.56
N ASP A 339 -4.98 11.92 15.54
CA ASP A 339 -4.75 13.33 15.91
C ASP A 339 -5.35 14.29 14.87
N VAL A 340 -5.35 13.92 13.57
CA VAL A 340 -6.10 14.67 12.54
C VAL A 340 -7.60 14.67 12.87
N TYR A 341 -8.17 13.52 13.23
CA TYR A 341 -9.59 13.45 13.58
C TYR A 341 -9.92 14.32 14.79
N ARG A 342 -9.10 14.26 15.85
CA ARG A 342 -9.27 15.06 17.06
C ARG A 342 -9.20 16.57 16.77
N LYS A 343 -8.23 16.99 15.97
CA LYS A 343 -8.09 18.40 15.55
C LYS A 343 -9.29 18.87 14.73
N SER A 344 -9.78 18.05 13.80
CA SER A 344 -10.94 18.38 12.99
C SER A 344 -12.21 18.54 13.82
N THR A 345 -12.39 17.74 14.89
CA THR A 345 -13.57 17.82 15.76
C THR A 345 -13.45 18.89 16.87
N ALA A 346 -12.24 19.29 17.26
CA ALA A 346 -12.02 20.27 18.33
C ALA A 346 -12.33 21.71 17.89
N GLY A 347 -12.32 22.03 16.59
CA GLY A 347 -12.57 23.38 16.05
C GLY A 347 -14.01 23.90 16.21
N GLU A 348 -14.94 23.13 16.78
CA GLU A 348 -16.33 23.53 17.00
C GLU A 348 -16.66 23.97 18.44
N ARG A 349 -15.67 23.99 19.35
CA ARG A 349 -15.89 24.35 20.78
C ARG A 349 -15.35 25.72 21.17
N SER A 350 -15.18 26.63 20.21
CA SER A 350 -14.83 28.03 20.51
C SER A 350 -15.87 29.02 20.00
#